data_24ac57b0d334a695295fcf0e4820a936
#
_entry.id   24ac57b0d334a695295fcf0e4820a936
#
_cell.length_a   1.000
_cell.length_b   1.000
_cell.length_c   1.000
_cell.angle_alpha   90.00
_cell.angle_beta   90.00
_cell.angle_gamma   90.00
#
_symmetry.space_group_name_H-M   'P 1'
#
loop_
_entity.id
_entity.type
_entity.pdbx_description
1 polymer ?
#
loop_
_entity_poly.entity_id
_entity_poly.type
_entity_poly.pdbx_seq_one_letter_code
_entity_poly.pdbx_strand_id
1 'polypeptide(L)'
;GLELSVNNHAADFTLSTVLGPPVSLSCLVHNSSEAEELLWYRGDGRVGLKDGNKVNISYICISPVHESDNGVTFTCKLARDKSVQVSVVLDVQFPPRLSGEETLHVEEGKDATLTCRSKSNPQAQTAWYKDNHNLTLQQGRHELYQTSEVFQLSIRKVQKSDNGTYTCVVKSPLGEGTKDFHLIVEDKKPVFPKEAVIAAVVVVTVTVLFGIVARKDKFFKVQKAL
;
A
#
# COMPACT_ATOMS: atom_id res chain seq x y z
N GLY A 1 -39.33 -13.00 -25.35
CA GLY A 1 -39.28 -12.18 -24.15
C GLY A 1 -38.55 -10.89 -24.40
N LEU A 2 -38.62 -9.95 -23.44
CA LEU A 2 -37.85 -8.71 -23.48
C LEU A 2 -36.35 -9.03 -23.25
N GLU A 3 -35.51 -8.35 -24.00
CA GLU A 3 -34.05 -8.48 -23.91
C GLU A 3 -33.43 -7.09 -23.79
N LEU A 4 -32.30 -7.04 -23.05
CA LEU A 4 -31.45 -5.87 -22.95
C LEU A 4 -30.13 -6.10 -23.69
N SER A 5 -29.58 -5.03 -24.23
CA SER A 5 -28.17 -5.03 -24.64
C SER A 5 -27.48 -3.78 -24.12
N VAL A 6 -26.18 -3.94 -23.79
CA VAL A 6 -25.29 -2.83 -23.47
C VAL A 6 -24.17 -2.80 -24.51
N ASN A 7 -24.02 -1.67 -25.20
CA ASN A 7 -23.05 -1.52 -26.30
C ASN A 7 -23.12 -2.68 -27.31
N ASN A 8 -24.32 -3.08 -27.67
CA ASN A 8 -24.66 -4.20 -28.59
C ASN A 8 -24.33 -5.61 -28.05
N HIS A 9 -24.04 -5.76 -26.77
CA HIS A 9 -23.86 -7.07 -26.14
C HIS A 9 -25.12 -7.44 -25.34
N ALA A 10 -25.73 -8.56 -25.67
CA ALA A 10 -26.92 -9.10 -25.00
C ALA A 10 -26.57 -9.93 -23.75
N ALA A 11 -25.31 -10.29 -23.56
CA ALA A 11 -24.79 -11.03 -22.42
C ALA A 11 -23.75 -10.17 -21.68
N ASP A 12 -23.48 -10.54 -20.43
CA ASP A 12 -22.45 -9.91 -19.61
C ASP A 12 -21.09 -9.95 -20.31
N PHE A 13 -20.32 -8.89 -20.21
CA PHE A 13 -19.02 -8.77 -20.86
C PHE A 13 -18.05 -7.88 -20.07
N THR A 14 -16.78 -7.93 -20.45
CA THR A 14 -15.73 -7.07 -19.94
C THR A 14 -15.36 -6.04 -20.99
N LEU A 15 -15.27 -4.78 -20.60
CA LEU A 15 -14.86 -3.69 -21.46
C LEU A 15 -13.46 -3.21 -21.03
N SER A 16 -12.48 -3.43 -21.89
CA SER A 16 -11.12 -2.93 -21.66
C SER A 16 -11.02 -1.47 -22.09
N THR A 17 -10.41 -0.67 -21.26
CA THR A 17 -10.16 0.76 -21.47
C THR A 17 -8.84 1.18 -20.82
N VAL A 18 -8.51 2.45 -20.94
CA VAL A 18 -7.31 3.06 -20.35
C VAL A 18 -7.71 4.24 -19.47
N LEU A 19 -6.76 4.74 -18.65
CA LEU A 19 -6.99 5.93 -17.84
C LEU A 19 -7.26 7.16 -18.70
N GLY A 20 -8.18 7.99 -18.26
CA GLY A 20 -8.46 9.31 -18.79
C GLY A 20 -9.61 9.37 -19.78
N PRO A 21 -9.55 8.78 -21.00
CA PRO A 21 -10.61 8.86 -21.98
C PRO A 21 -11.95 8.41 -21.43
N PRO A 22 -13.06 9.10 -21.78
CA PRO A 22 -14.39 8.72 -21.30
C PRO A 22 -14.84 7.39 -21.88
N VAL A 23 -15.61 6.65 -21.09
CA VAL A 23 -16.31 5.44 -21.51
C VAL A 23 -17.81 5.70 -21.46
N SER A 24 -18.50 5.49 -22.57
CA SER A 24 -19.96 5.56 -22.65
C SER A 24 -20.55 4.17 -22.70
N LEU A 25 -21.54 3.92 -21.87
CA LEU A 25 -22.33 2.69 -21.88
C LEU A 25 -23.75 3.03 -22.32
N SER A 26 -24.26 2.33 -23.34
CA SER A 26 -25.60 2.50 -23.90
C SER A 26 -26.40 1.23 -23.65
N CYS A 27 -27.51 1.35 -22.94
CA CYS A 27 -28.44 0.25 -22.70
C CYS A 27 -29.67 0.41 -23.57
N LEU A 28 -30.06 -0.65 -24.25
CA LEU A 28 -31.17 -0.68 -25.19
C LEU A 28 -32.09 -1.86 -24.87
N VAL A 29 -33.42 -1.58 -24.90
CA VAL A 29 -34.46 -2.62 -24.81
C VAL A 29 -34.78 -3.16 -26.19
N HIS A 30 -34.87 -4.46 -26.34
CA HIS A 30 -35.31 -5.14 -27.56
C HIS A 30 -36.62 -5.87 -27.33
N ASN A 31 -37.40 -6.03 -28.44
CA ASN A 31 -38.65 -6.78 -28.45
C ASN A 31 -39.74 -6.19 -27.53
N SER A 32 -39.70 -4.88 -27.31
CA SER A 32 -40.68 -4.20 -26.50
C SER A 32 -41.80 -3.61 -27.36
N SER A 33 -43.06 -3.81 -26.95
CA SER A 33 -44.24 -3.17 -27.52
C SER A 33 -44.70 -1.91 -26.78
N GLU A 34 -44.13 -1.70 -25.57
CA GLU A 34 -44.45 -0.59 -24.66
C GLU A 34 -43.19 0.14 -24.26
N ALA A 35 -43.38 1.33 -23.68
CA ALA A 35 -42.27 2.06 -23.09
C ALA A 35 -41.76 1.35 -21.83
N GLU A 36 -40.45 1.06 -21.77
CA GLU A 36 -39.80 0.34 -20.68
C GLU A 36 -38.83 1.24 -19.98
N GLU A 37 -38.93 1.34 -18.65
CA GLU A 37 -37.98 2.06 -17.82
C GLU A 37 -36.73 1.21 -17.55
N LEU A 38 -35.57 1.84 -17.68
CA LEU A 38 -34.26 1.26 -17.45
C LEU A 38 -33.59 1.82 -16.17
N LEU A 39 -32.90 0.97 -15.48
CA LEU A 39 -32.15 1.31 -14.28
C LEU A 39 -30.68 1.00 -14.48
N TRP A 40 -29.81 1.88 -13.99
CA TRP A 40 -28.38 1.64 -13.95
C TRP A 40 -27.88 1.48 -12.52
N TYR A 41 -26.95 0.57 -12.35
CA TYR A 41 -26.24 0.32 -11.10
C TYR A 41 -24.74 0.38 -11.33
N ARG A 42 -24.03 0.96 -10.36
CA ARG A 42 -22.58 0.86 -10.24
C ARG A 42 -22.28 0.03 -8.99
N GLY A 43 -21.79 -1.21 -9.16
CA GLY A 43 -21.80 -2.18 -8.08
C GLY A 43 -23.23 -2.36 -7.55
N ASP A 44 -23.44 -2.21 -6.25
CA ASP A 44 -24.75 -2.29 -5.61
C ASP A 44 -25.49 -0.94 -5.57
N GLY A 45 -24.84 0.15 -5.92
CA GLY A 45 -25.39 1.50 -5.87
C GLY A 45 -26.19 1.86 -7.13
N ARG A 46 -27.41 2.38 -6.92
CA ARG A 46 -28.23 2.88 -8.03
C ARG A 46 -27.67 4.19 -8.57
N VAL A 47 -27.55 4.29 -9.89
CA VAL A 47 -27.14 5.52 -10.58
C VAL A 47 -28.37 6.41 -10.80
N GLY A 48 -28.26 7.68 -10.42
CA GLY A 48 -29.30 8.67 -10.69
C GLY A 48 -29.33 9.04 -12.18
N LEU A 49 -30.46 8.85 -12.82
CA LEU A 49 -30.67 9.20 -14.23
C LEU A 49 -31.54 10.43 -14.34
N LYS A 50 -31.23 11.30 -15.32
CA LYS A 50 -32.09 12.42 -15.69
C LYS A 50 -33.36 11.91 -16.37
N ASP A 51 -34.45 12.71 -16.30
CA ASP A 51 -35.66 12.47 -17.09
C ASP A 51 -35.34 12.32 -18.53
N GLY A 52 -35.71 11.87 -19.42
CA GLY A 52 -35.30 11.73 -20.82
C GLY A 52 -34.16 10.72 -21.10
N ASN A 53 -33.58 10.15 -20.05
CA ASN A 53 -32.53 9.14 -20.15
C ASN A 53 -32.87 7.83 -19.40
N LYS A 54 -34.15 7.47 -19.37
CA LYS A 54 -34.64 6.34 -18.58
C LYS A 54 -35.47 5.33 -19.36
N VAL A 55 -36.00 5.70 -20.51
CA VAL A 55 -37.02 4.91 -21.22
C VAL A 55 -36.47 4.39 -22.53
N ASN A 56 -36.57 3.09 -22.73
CA ASN A 56 -36.15 2.31 -23.89
C ASN A 56 -34.65 2.37 -24.23
N ILE A 57 -34.02 3.52 -24.08
CA ILE A 57 -32.59 3.75 -24.26
C ILE A 57 -32.10 4.57 -23.08
N SER A 58 -30.96 4.17 -22.50
CA SER A 58 -30.32 4.90 -21.43
C SER A 58 -28.81 4.88 -21.58
N TYR A 59 -28.17 6.01 -21.30
CA TYR A 59 -26.75 6.20 -21.43
C TYR A 59 -26.15 6.59 -20.08
N ILE A 60 -24.98 6.03 -19.76
CA ILE A 60 -24.11 6.52 -18.68
C ILE A 60 -22.71 6.76 -19.23
N CYS A 61 -22.04 7.75 -18.68
CA CYS A 61 -20.68 8.12 -19.06
C CYS A 61 -19.78 8.12 -17.84
N ILE A 62 -18.68 7.37 -17.91
CA ILE A 62 -17.60 7.36 -16.93
C ILE A 62 -16.52 8.30 -17.46
N SER A 63 -16.35 9.47 -16.84
CA SER A 63 -15.40 10.48 -17.32
C SER A 63 -14.90 11.38 -16.20
N PRO A 64 -13.56 11.49 -16.05
CA PRO A 64 -12.55 10.64 -16.65
C PRO A 64 -12.54 9.23 -16.03
N VAL A 65 -12.00 8.25 -16.75
CA VAL A 65 -11.79 6.90 -16.21
C VAL A 65 -10.60 6.93 -15.25
N HIS A 66 -10.79 6.44 -14.04
CA HIS A 66 -9.80 6.35 -12.97
C HIS A 66 -9.37 4.90 -12.67
N GLU A 67 -8.26 4.75 -11.97
CA GLU A 67 -7.81 3.43 -11.47
C GLU A 67 -8.86 2.74 -10.60
N SER A 68 -9.63 3.52 -9.83
CA SER A 68 -10.71 3.02 -8.97
C SER A 68 -11.91 2.46 -9.74
N ASP A 69 -11.99 2.70 -11.05
CA ASP A 69 -13.01 2.12 -11.91
C ASP A 69 -12.64 0.70 -12.38
N ASN A 70 -11.39 0.29 -12.19
CA ASN A 70 -10.94 -1.05 -12.55
C ASN A 70 -11.68 -2.12 -11.73
N GLY A 71 -12.26 -3.09 -12.42
CA GLY A 71 -13.04 -4.17 -11.80
C GLY A 71 -14.45 -3.78 -11.35
N VAL A 72 -14.87 -2.52 -11.56
CA VAL A 72 -16.21 -2.07 -11.23
C VAL A 72 -17.22 -2.63 -12.23
N THR A 73 -18.34 -3.15 -11.74
CA THR A 73 -19.45 -3.67 -12.54
C THR A 73 -20.51 -2.61 -12.70
N PHE A 74 -20.89 -2.33 -13.95
CA PHE A 74 -22.04 -1.52 -14.30
C PHE A 74 -23.15 -2.41 -14.84
N THR A 75 -24.34 -2.32 -14.29
CA THR A 75 -25.47 -3.18 -14.66
C THR A 75 -26.65 -2.35 -15.09
N CYS A 76 -27.14 -2.62 -16.29
CA CYS A 76 -28.44 -2.12 -16.76
C CYS A 76 -29.49 -3.17 -16.46
N LYS A 77 -30.59 -2.75 -15.83
CA LYS A 77 -31.73 -3.60 -15.47
C LYS A 77 -33.01 -3.02 -15.99
N LEU A 78 -33.94 -3.91 -16.34
CA LEU A 78 -35.34 -3.53 -16.62
C LEU A 78 -36.04 -3.19 -15.29
N ALA A 79 -36.67 -2.05 -15.17
CA ALA A 79 -37.34 -1.64 -13.92
C ALA A 79 -38.50 -2.58 -13.53
N ARG A 80 -39.24 -3.03 -14.49
CA ARG A 80 -40.39 -3.93 -14.32
C ARG A 80 -39.99 -5.33 -13.89
N ASP A 81 -38.85 -5.83 -14.40
CA ASP A 81 -38.31 -7.16 -14.07
C ASP A 81 -36.80 -7.07 -13.98
N LYS A 82 -36.28 -6.95 -12.75
CA LYS A 82 -34.85 -6.78 -12.48
C LYS A 82 -34.02 -8.02 -12.78
N SER A 83 -34.64 -9.16 -13.08
CA SER A 83 -33.94 -10.36 -13.53
C SER A 83 -33.46 -10.21 -14.98
N VAL A 84 -34.08 -9.33 -15.76
CA VAL A 84 -33.65 -8.95 -17.11
C VAL A 84 -32.58 -7.87 -16.97
N GLN A 85 -31.32 -8.25 -17.16
CA GLN A 85 -30.18 -7.36 -16.95
C GLN A 85 -28.99 -7.75 -17.80
N VAL A 86 -28.10 -6.78 -18.04
CA VAL A 86 -26.77 -6.98 -18.64
C VAL A 86 -25.76 -6.22 -17.81
N SER A 87 -24.67 -6.90 -17.46
CA SER A 87 -23.57 -6.36 -16.68
C SER A 87 -22.30 -6.20 -17.50
N VAL A 88 -21.60 -5.09 -17.26
CA VAL A 88 -20.30 -4.77 -17.86
C VAL A 88 -19.30 -4.58 -16.74
N VAL A 89 -18.19 -5.31 -16.78
CA VAL A 89 -17.05 -5.10 -15.90
C VAL A 89 -16.02 -4.26 -16.63
N LEU A 90 -15.56 -3.17 -16.04
CA LEU A 90 -14.46 -2.39 -16.59
C LEU A 90 -13.11 -3.06 -16.27
N ASP A 91 -12.31 -3.24 -17.30
CA ASP A 91 -10.90 -3.62 -17.22
C ASP A 91 -10.07 -2.37 -17.60
N VAL A 92 -9.72 -1.58 -16.59
CA VAL A 92 -8.95 -0.35 -16.78
C VAL A 92 -7.47 -0.66 -16.77
N GLN A 93 -6.83 -0.50 -17.92
CA GLN A 93 -5.41 -0.77 -18.10
C GLN A 93 -4.56 0.47 -17.81
N PHE A 94 -3.50 0.28 -17.03
CA PHE A 94 -2.56 1.34 -16.68
C PHE A 94 -1.17 0.77 -16.33
N PRO A 95 -0.10 1.57 -16.58
CA PRO A 95 1.26 1.15 -16.26
C PRO A 95 1.51 1.14 -14.75
N PRO A 96 2.60 0.48 -14.29
CA PRO A 96 2.94 0.43 -12.87
C PRO A 96 3.10 1.82 -12.24
N ARG A 97 2.47 1.99 -11.06
CA ARG A 97 2.66 3.13 -10.17
C ARG A 97 3.17 2.64 -8.84
N LEU A 98 4.34 3.14 -8.43
CA LEU A 98 5.05 2.67 -7.27
C LEU A 98 4.96 3.67 -6.12
N SER A 99 4.87 3.13 -4.89
CA SER A 99 4.95 3.88 -3.64
C SER A 99 5.66 3.07 -2.57
N GLY A 100 6.08 3.72 -1.50
CA GLY A 100 6.76 3.14 -0.36
C GLY A 100 7.58 4.18 0.38
N GLU A 101 8.07 3.84 1.55
CA GLU A 101 8.94 4.68 2.36
C GLU A 101 10.35 4.71 1.76
N GLU A 102 10.88 5.90 1.47
CA GLU A 102 12.13 6.06 0.72
C GLU A 102 13.38 5.79 1.56
N THR A 103 13.34 6.07 2.85
CA THR A 103 14.50 5.89 3.74
C THR A 103 14.12 5.10 4.97
N LEU A 104 14.88 4.06 5.26
CA LEU A 104 14.71 3.19 6.42
C LEU A 104 15.97 3.20 7.27
N HIS A 105 15.85 3.66 8.52
CA HIS A 105 16.91 3.61 9.52
C HIS A 105 16.72 2.40 10.43
N VAL A 106 17.70 1.52 10.50
CA VAL A 106 17.63 0.30 11.28
C VAL A 106 18.93 0.10 12.05
N GLU A 107 18.82 -0.20 13.34
CA GLU A 107 19.96 -0.53 14.19
C GLU A 107 20.57 -1.88 13.77
N GLU A 108 21.90 -1.97 13.74
CA GLU A 108 22.62 -3.19 13.41
C GLU A 108 22.16 -4.38 14.28
N GLY A 109 21.88 -5.51 13.63
CA GLY A 109 21.38 -6.74 14.26
C GLY A 109 19.87 -6.83 14.38
N LYS A 110 19.12 -5.77 14.03
CA LYS A 110 17.66 -5.82 13.89
C LYS A 110 17.27 -6.27 12.47
N ASP A 111 16.01 -6.57 12.27
CA ASP A 111 15.47 -6.93 10.98
C ASP A 111 14.97 -5.68 10.24
N ALA A 112 15.20 -5.63 8.95
CA ALA A 112 14.70 -4.57 8.07
C ALA A 112 13.71 -5.16 7.06
N THR A 113 12.66 -4.40 6.74
CA THR A 113 11.70 -4.75 5.70
C THR A 113 11.48 -3.55 4.79
N LEU A 114 11.85 -3.70 3.52
CA LEU A 114 11.58 -2.72 2.47
C LEU A 114 10.29 -3.12 1.77
N THR A 115 9.32 -2.23 1.72
CA THR A 115 8.00 -2.49 1.14
C THR A 115 7.78 -1.60 -0.07
N CYS A 116 7.83 -2.20 -1.25
CA CYS A 116 7.47 -1.57 -2.51
C CYS A 116 6.01 -1.90 -2.84
N ARG A 117 5.17 -0.90 -2.93
CA ARG A 117 3.78 -1.05 -3.35
C ARG A 117 3.65 -0.65 -4.81
N SER A 118 3.03 -1.50 -5.59
CA SER A 118 2.78 -1.22 -7.00
C SER A 118 1.35 -1.53 -7.36
N LYS A 119 0.74 -0.61 -8.10
CA LYS A 119 -0.54 -0.85 -8.77
C LYS A 119 -0.30 -0.84 -10.26
N SER A 120 -0.78 -1.85 -10.94
CA SER A 120 -0.76 -1.95 -12.41
C SER A 120 -1.83 -2.90 -12.91
N ASN A 121 -2.29 -2.68 -14.11
CA ASN A 121 -3.14 -3.59 -14.84
C ASN A 121 -2.73 -3.55 -16.33
N PRO A 122 -2.25 -4.63 -16.90
CA PRO A 122 -2.09 -5.98 -16.34
C PRO A 122 -1.05 -6.06 -15.23
N GLN A 123 -1.08 -7.18 -14.49
CA GLN A 123 -0.16 -7.46 -13.41
C GLN A 123 1.30 -7.44 -13.91
N ALA A 124 2.18 -6.86 -13.12
CA ALA A 124 3.57 -6.66 -13.46
C ALA A 124 4.50 -7.72 -12.84
N GLN A 125 5.67 -7.88 -13.43
CA GLN A 125 6.80 -8.61 -12.87
C GLN A 125 7.69 -7.67 -12.07
N THR A 126 8.33 -8.18 -11.03
CA THR A 126 9.15 -7.40 -10.12
C THR A 126 10.53 -7.96 -9.95
N ALA A 127 11.47 -7.07 -9.68
CA ALA A 127 12.84 -7.42 -9.31
C ALA A 127 13.38 -6.40 -8.30
N TRP A 128 14.31 -6.86 -7.44
CA TRP A 128 15.08 -6.01 -6.55
C TRP A 128 16.53 -5.92 -7.01
N TYR A 129 17.05 -4.71 -6.98
CA TYR A 129 18.46 -4.39 -7.22
C TYR A 129 19.06 -3.76 -5.98
N LYS A 130 20.34 -3.96 -5.78
CA LYS A 130 21.11 -3.24 -4.77
C LYS A 130 22.27 -2.52 -5.44
N ASP A 131 22.38 -1.20 -5.21
CA ASP A 131 23.44 -0.35 -5.77
C ASP A 131 23.63 -0.57 -7.29
N ASN A 132 22.51 -0.62 -8.03
CA ASN A 132 22.42 -0.87 -9.49
C ASN A 132 22.86 -2.27 -9.96
N HIS A 133 23.04 -3.23 -9.05
CA HIS A 133 23.35 -4.62 -9.37
C HIS A 133 22.19 -5.54 -8.98
N ASN A 134 22.05 -6.64 -9.69
CA ASN A 134 21.08 -7.66 -9.31
C ASN A 134 21.29 -8.07 -7.85
N LEU A 135 20.22 -8.02 -7.06
CA LEU A 135 20.29 -8.43 -5.67
C LEU A 135 20.56 -9.93 -5.57
N THR A 136 21.69 -10.28 -4.97
CA THR A 136 22.00 -11.68 -4.62
C THR A 136 21.36 -12.01 -3.28
N LEU A 137 20.37 -12.90 -3.30
CA LEU A 137 19.69 -13.34 -2.08
C LEU A 137 20.58 -14.29 -1.28
N GLN A 138 20.81 -13.95 -0.03
CA GLN A 138 21.51 -14.82 0.93
C GLN A 138 20.48 -15.69 1.67
N GLN A 139 20.60 -16.99 1.52
CA GLN A 139 19.71 -17.94 2.18
C GLN A 139 19.71 -17.75 3.71
N GLY A 140 18.52 -17.70 4.30
CA GLY A 140 18.33 -17.49 5.74
C GLY A 140 18.45 -16.04 6.21
N ARG A 141 18.89 -15.10 5.35
CA ARG A 141 18.94 -13.66 5.65
C ARG A 141 17.97 -12.83 4.82
N HIS A 142 17.83 -13.13 3.54
CA HIS A 142 16.95 -12.42 2.64
C HIS A 142 15.68 -13.23 2.37
N GLU A 143 14.53 -12.61 2.56
CA GLU A 143 13.23 -13.18 2.22
C GLU A 143 12.47 -12.22 1.31
N LEU A 144 11.93 -12.75 0.23
CA LEU A 144 11.03 -12.02 -0.66
C LEU A 144 9.59 -12.45 -0.41
N TYR A 145 8.71 -11.48 -0.23
CA TYR A 145 7.28 -11.68 -0.17
C TYR A 145 6.59 -10.86 -1.24
N GLN A 146 5.69 -11.49 -1.98
CA GLN A 146 5.02 -10.86 -3.11
C GLN A 146 3.53 -11.18 -3.11
N THR A 147 2.73 -10.13 -3.30
CA THR A 147 1.32 -10.20 -3.67
C THR A 147 1.10 -9.46 -4.99
N SER A 148 -0.16 -9.30 -5.42
CA SER A 148 -0.48 -8.52 -6.61
C SER A 148 -0.08 -7.04 -6.54
N GLU A 149 0.02 -6.48 -5.31
CA GLU A 149 0.25 -5.05 -5.11
C GLU A 149 1.43 -4.73 -4.17
N VAL A 150 1.99 -5.73 -3.51
CA VAL A 150 3.04 -5.55 -2.50
C VAL A 150 4.23 -6.45 -2.80
N PHE A 151 5.42 -5.83 -2.85
CA PHE A 151 6.70 -6.52 -3.00
C PHE A 151 7.59 -6.15 -1.82
N GLN A 152 7.89 -7.12 -0.97
CA GLN A 152 8.72 -6.90 0.22
C GLN A 152 10.04 -7.63 0.10
N LEU A 153 11.08 -6.95 0.52
CA LEU A 153 12.39 -7.53 0.80
C LEU A 153 12.63 -7.42 2.30
N SER A 154 12.73 -8.55 2.96
CA SER A 154 13.10 -8.63 4.38
C SER A 154 14.55 -9.06 4.51
N ILE A 155 15.31 -8.33 5.32
CA ILE A 155 16.72 -8.60 5.61
C ILE A 155 16.84 -8.85 7.11
N ARG A 156 17.18 -10.08 7.50
CA ARG A 156 17.33 -10.45 8.90
C ARG A 156 18.68 -10.03 9.42
N LYS A 157 18.70 -9.52 10.64
CA LYS A 157 19.92 -9.12 11.39
C LYS A 157 20.84 -8.27 10.52
N VAL A 158 20.36 -7.09 10.15
CA VAL A 158 21.09 -6.18 9.26
C VAL A 158 22.50 -5.89 9.77
N GLN A 159 23.43 -5.79 8.84
CA GLN A 159 24.84 -5.49 9.03
C GLN A 159 25.19 -4.18 8.31
N LYS A 160 26.32 -3.58 8.66
CA LYS A 160 26.81 -2.36 7.98
C LYS A 160 26.96 -2.55 6.46
N SER A 161 27.30 -3.74 6.01
CA SER A 161 27.38 -4.10 4.58
C SER A 161 26.03 -4.10 3.86
N ASP A 162 24.91 -4.09 4.59
CA ASP A 162 23.58 -3.98 4.01
C ASP A 162 23.19 -2.54 3.69
N ASN A 163 23.94 -1.53 4.18
CA ASN A 163 23.76 -0.15 3.74
C ASN A 163 23.75 -0.06 2.21
N GLY A 164 22.91 0.76 1.68
CA GLY A 164 22.86 1.01 0.25
C GLY A 164 21.49 1.39 -0.26
N THR A 165 21.43 1.53 -1.56
CA THR A 165 20.19 1.83 -2.28
C THR A 165 19.63 0.53 -2.87
N TYR A 166 18.42 0.21 -2.45
CA TYR A 166 17.65 -0.92 -2.96
C TYR A 166 16.59 -0.40 -3.92
N THR A 167 16.65 -0.83 -5.16
CA THR A 167 15.72 -0.38 -6.20
C THR A 167 14.71 -1.47 -6.49
N CYS A 168 13.43 -1.16 -6.28
CA CYS A 168 12.29 -1.96 -6.73
C CYS A 168 12.02 -1.62 -8.19
N VAL A 169 12.08 -2.60 -9.07
CA VAL A 169 11.78 -2.48 -10.50
C VAL A 169 10.54 -3.30 -10.81
N VAL A 170 9.57 -2.67 -11.45
CA VAL A 170 8.28 -3.28 -11.79
C VAL A 170 8.03 -3.10 -13.28
N LYS A 171 7.86 -4.21 -14.01
CA LYS A 171 7.69 -4.23 -15.47
C LYS A 171 6.36 -4.85 -15.85
N SER A 172 5.60 -4.15 -16.69
CA SER A 172 4.41 -4.66 -17.34
C SER A 172 4.48 -4.43 -18.85
N PRO A 173 3.57 -5.04 -19.64
CA PRO A 173 3.49 -4.74 -21.08
C PRO A 173 3.22 -3.27 -21.38
N LEU A 174 2.68 -2.49 -20.44
CA LEU A 174 2.34 -1.09 -20.62
C LEU A 174 3.42 -0.13 -20.16
N GLY A 175 4.46 -0.61 -19.48
CA GLY A 175 5.56 0.23 -19.02
C GLY A 175 6.33 -0.34 -17.84
N GLU A 176 7.33 0.40 -17.43
CA GLU A 176 8.21 0.09 -16.31
C GLU A 176 8.16 1.21 -15.28
N GLY A 177 8.17 0.84 -14.00
CA GLY A 177 8.33 1.75 -12.88
C GLY A 177 9.49 1.32 -11.99
N THR A 178 10.17 2.30 -11.40
CA THR A 178 11.24 2.07 -10.44
C THR A 178 11.05 2.92 -9.20
N LYS A 179 11.47 2.41 -8.04
CA LYS A 179 11.50 3.18 -6.80
C LYS A 179 12.72 2.78 -5.96
N ASP A 180 13.44 3.79 -5.51
CA ASP A 180 14.61 3.63 -4.67
C ASP A 180 14.23 3.69 -3.19
N PHE A 181 14.89 2.84 -2.41
CA PHE A 181 14.82 2.74 -0.96
C PHE A 181 16.23 2.83 -0.40
N HIS A 182 16.46 3.74 0.52
CA HIS A 182 17.76 3.89 1.17
C HIS A 182 17.74 3.18 2.53
N LEU A 183 18.48 2.09 2.65
CA LEU A 183 18.69 1.41 3.92
C LEU A 183 19.92 1.97 4.62
N ILE A 184 19.72 2.53 5.80
CA ILE A 184 20.77 3.08 6.65
C ILE A 184 20.83 2.24 7.92
N VAL A 185 21.94 1.48 8.07
CA VAL A 185 22.19 0.67 9.25
C VAL A 185 22.96 1.49 10.27
N GLU A 186 22.32 1.79 11.39
CA GLU A 186 22.88 2.55 12.50
C GLU A 186 23.67 1.66 13.46
N ASP A 187 24.56 2.27 14.23
CA ASP A 187 25.30 1.55 15.26
C ASP A 187 24.35 1.06 16.37
N LYS A 188 24.70 -0.07 16.98
CA LYS A 188 24.00 -0.53 18.17
C LYS A 188 24.09 0.49 19.28
N LYS A 189 22.94 0.89 19.81
CA LYS A 189 22.90 1.76 20.98
C LYS A 189 23.47 1.00 22.18
N PRO A 190 24.42 1.57 22.95
CA PRO A 190 24.94 0.92 24.13
C PRO A 190 23.80 0.69 25.11
N VAL A 191 23.55 -0.57 25.44
CA VAL A 191 22.61 -0.94 26.50
C VAL A 191 23.35 -0.87 27.81
N PHE A 192 23.17 0.22 28.56
CA PHE A 192 23.62 0.29 29.96
C PHE A 192 22.68 -0.57 30.81
N PRO A 193 23.14 -1.64 31.48
CA PRO A 193 22.32 -2.41 32.38
C PRO A 193 21.78 -1.46 33.46
N LYS A 194 20.46 -1.34 33.58
CA LYS A 194 19.84 -0.47 34.62
C LYS A 194 20.39 -0.77 36.01
N GLU A 195 20.64 -2.03 36.28
CA GLU A 195 21.25 -2.53 37.52
C GLU A 195 22.66 -1.98 37.77
N ALA A 196 23.50 -1.92 36.74
CA ALA A 196 24.85 -1.35 36.85
C ALA A 196 24.80 0.16 37.10
N VAL A 197 23.89 0.89 36.48
CA VAL A 197 23.68 2.33 36.69
C VAL A 197 23.19 2.58 38.11
N ILE A 198 22.23 1.81 38.62
CA ILE A 198 21.71 1.91 39.98
C ILE A 198 22.83 1.60 40.98
N ALA A 199 23.61 0.54 40.79
CA ALA A 199 24.73 0.19 41.64
C ALA A 199 25.79 1.31 41.69
N ALA A 200 26.14 1.91 40.55
CA ALA A 200 27.08 3.02 40.48
C ALA A 200 26.56 4.26 41.24
N VAL A 201 25.30 4.60 41.10
CA VAL A 201 24.65 5.74 41.81
C VAL A 201 24.66 5.47 43.32
N VAL A 202 24.32 4.27 43.76
CA VAL A 202 24.35 3.88 45.17
C VAL A 202 25.75 4.00 45.77
N VAL A 203 26.76 3.47 45.07
CA VAL A 203 28.16 3.55 45.53
C VAL A 203 28.63 5.01 45.67
N VAL A 204 28.36 5.85 44.67
CA VAL A 204 28.73 7.27 44.72
C VAL A 204 28.01 7.98 45.88
N THR A 205 26.72 7.77 46.07
CA THR A 205 25.91 8.37 47.11
C THR A 205 26.46 7.97 48.52
N VAL A 206 26.70 6.70 48.73
CA VAL A 206 27.28 6.18 50.00
C VAL A 206 28.66 6.77 50.26
N THR A 207 29.52 6.82 49.25
CA THR A 207 30.87 7.41 49.38
C THR A 207 30.84 8.88 49.77
N VAL A 208 29.94 9.67 49.15
CA VAL A 208 29.77 11.08 49.49
C VAL A 208 29.25 11.26 50.90
N LEU A 209 28.28 10.44 51.34
CA LEU A 209 27.74 10.50 52.71
C LEU A 209 28.80 10.20 53.74
N PHE A 210 29.63 9.14 53.54
CA PHE A 210 30.74 8.83 54.42
C PHE A 210 31.77 9.95 54.46
N GLY A 211 32.09 10.59 53.35
CA GLY A 211 32.99 11.74 53.29
C GLY A 211 32.49 12.92 54.10
N ILE A 212 31.20 13.20 54.08
CA ILE A 212 30.56 14.28 54.87
C ILE A 212 30.61 13.96 56.36
N VAL A 213 30.27 12.72 56.75
CA VAL A 213 30.33 12.29 58.16
C VAL A 213 31.74 12.35 58.69
N ALA A 214 32.72 11.88 57.96
CA ALA A 214 34.13 11.93 58.38
C ALA A 214 34.65 13.36 58.56
N ARG A 215 34.19 14.32 57.74
CA ARG A 215 34.53 15.75 57.90
C ARG A 215 33.86 16.35 59.13
N LYS A 216 32.63 15.99 59.44
CA LYS A 216 31.95 16.45 60.64
C LYS A 216 32.66 15.93 61.91
N ASP A 217 33.03 14.68 61.94
CA ASP A 217 33.75 14.09 63.06
C ASP A 217 35.12 14.75 63.32
N LYS A 218 35.84 15.10 62.25
CA LYS A 218 37.07 15.89 62.38
C LYS A 218 36.79 17.30 62.92
N PHE A 219 35.76 17.96 62.51
CA PHE A 219 35.38 19.28 62.97
C PHE A 219 34.97 19.27 64.45
N PHE A 220 34.18 18.28 64.87
CA PHE A 220 33.82 18.13 66.31
C PHE A 220 34.99 17.77 67.20
N LYS A 221 35.97 17.00 66.71
CA LYS A 221 37.21 16.70 67.46
C LYS A 221 38.07 17.94 67.65
N VAL A 222 38.16 18.83 66.68
CA VAL A 222 38.87 20.12 66.77
C VAL A 222 38.20 21.06 67.76
N GLN A 223 36.90 21.12 67.81
CA GLN A 223 36.17 21.94 68.79
C GLN A 223 36.27 21.45 70.23
N LYS A 224 36.46 20.15 70.49
CA LYS A 224 36.72 19.60 71.81
C LYS A 224 38.13 19.77 72.30
N ALA A 225 39.07 20.11 71.42
CA ALA A 225 40.49 20.34 71.74
C ALA A 225 40.83 21.83 72.01
N LEU A 226 39.87 22.75 71.83
CA LEU A 226 39.93 24.16 72.22
C LEU A 226 39.17 24.34 73.51
#